data_613611d2a40c41317b6d1abe83b495d3
#
_entry.id   613611d2a40c41317b6d1abe83b495d3
#
_cell.length_a   1.000
_cell.length_b   1.000
_cell.length_c   1.000
_cell.angle_alpha   90.00
_cell.angle_beta   90.00
_cell.angle_gamma   90.00
#
_symmetry.space_group_name_H-M   'P 1'
#
loop_
_entity.id
_entity.type
_entity.pdbx_description
1 polymer ?
#
loop_
_entity_poly.entity_id
_entity_poly.type
_entity_poly.pdbx_seq_one_letter_code
_entity_poly.pdbx_strand_id
1 'polypeptide(L)'
;MKQAGTENPPPQSADAEQAILGAVLIDNKALGAALKQISSGDFFSTVNQTIFRRMIQMAESGNPIDLVTLNDALAVTNELREAQQIAYIAQLADGLPKVSNVEHYAGIVRRTANLRRMARSFDKLSKDALASGADLEALQTRARELAASDPPIASIGANGHLAYGLMEFLAAEFPSPEHLVEVANDKGESIAGLLPKNSTAMVFSMPHHLKSFFTTSLALSCTTPGIKLGKLLVKKPVRTYLIQMEDFPGQLQWRIRQLAPYMDIDPKNVGILPRCDHKGNKIDVTLPNAQHAATLKREIEDFGADLVIFDVLRRIVNVDLNSPKDSAAFLEEMDGFRYCTSNPTLMLVHHENRKEADIMYASAGSYNLPGWANVMIQFKRKREDQGVSHVEIEVDNKLAQSPEPMRMVLDLKSETPVRLENVEETAALQELRDGLGQEWTLRDLMEVMSLPRTNTQRRLKKLIAAGIVEKASGGKRGRGGLAHFKFVGSDA
;
A
#
# COMPACT_ATOMS: atom_id res chain seq x y z
N MET A 1 -27.89 -9.00 49.13
CA MET A 1 -26.50 -8.63 49.38
C MET A 1 -26.06 -7.74 48.19
N LYS A 2 -25.99 -6.43 48.40
CA LYS A 2 -25.44 -5.50 47.43
C LYS A 2 -23.94 -5.56 47.55
N GLN A 3 -23.25 -6.12 46.55
CA GLN A 3 -21.81 -5.92 46.41
C GLN A 3 -21.62 -4.48 45.90
N ALA A 4 -21.05 -3.65 46.74
CA ALA A 4 -20.52 -2.35 46.31
C ALA A 4 -19.34 -2.62 45.38
N GLY A 5 -19.58 -2.43 44.06
CA GLY A 5 -18.50 -2.41 43.07
C GLY A 5 -17.58 -1.25 43.42
N THR A 6 -16.34 -1.53 43.68
CA THR A 6 -15.26 -0.53 43.70
C THR A 6 -15.14 0.00 42.27
N GLU A 7 -15.79 1.14 41.99
CA GLU A 7 -15.58 1.86 40.73
C GLU A 7 -14.11 2.26 40.65
N ASN A 8 -13.36 1.63 39.77
CA ASN A 8 -12.00 2.07 39.47
C ASN A 8 -12.05 3.53 38.97
N PRO A 9 -11.19 4.42 39.44
CA PRO A 9 -11.17 5.77 38.97
C PRO A 9 -10.91 5.80 37.45
N PRO A 10 -11.51 6.79 36.73
CA PRO A 10 -11.30 6.90 35.30
C PRO A 10 -9.82 6.97 34.93
N PRO A 11 -9.37 6.38 33.82
CA PRO A 11 -7.97 6.45 33.40
C PRO A 11 -7.46 7.87 33.31
N GLN A 12 -6.42 8.21 34.08
CA GLN A 12 -5.83 9.55 34.16
C GLN A 12 -4.34 9.46 34.50
N SER A 13 -3.61 10.55 34.26
CA SER A 13 -2.23 10.73 34.69
C SER A 13 -2.00 12.20 35.01
N ALA A 14 -2.27 12.57 36.27
CA ALA A 14 -2.11 13.95 36.75
C ALA A 14 -0.67 14.45 36.53
N ASP A 15 0.32 13.60 36.83
CA ASP A 15 1.73 13.92 36.67
C ASP A 15 2.10 14.25 35.22
N ALA A 16 1.59 13.46 34.26
CA ALA A 16 1.85 13.71 32.83
C ALA A 16 1.18 15.01 32.34
N GLU A 17 -0.04 15.30 32.83
CA GLU A 17 -0.73 16.56 32.52
C GLU A 17 0.04 17.76 33.07
N GLN A 18 0.45 17.72 34.31
CA GLN A 18 1.23 18.79 34.95
C GLN A 18 2.59 18.96 34.27
N ALA A 19 3.23 17.85 33.92
CA ALA A 19 4.52 17.85 33.24
C ALA A 19 4.46 18.59 31.88
N ILE A 20 3.37 18.41 31.12
CA ILE A 20 3.19 19.10 29.83
C ILE A 20 3.02 20.60 30.07
N LEU A 21 2.13 21.01 30.99
CA LEU A 21 1.87 22.41 31.27
C LEU A 21 3.13 23.11 31.80
N GLY A 22 3.86 22.47 32.72
CA GLY A 22 5.11 22.99 33.26
C GLY A 22 6.19 23.14 32.19
N ALA A 23 6.31 22.17 31.28
CA ALA A 23 7.26 22.25 30.20
C ALA A 23 6.98 23.41 29.22
N VAL A 24 5.71 23.73 28.95
CA VAL A 24 5.31 24.87 28.14
C VAL A 24 5.65 26.19 28.81
N LEU A 25 5.53 26.28 30.13
CA LEU A 25 5.92 27.45 30.91
C LEU A 25 7.44 27.71 30.91
N ILE A 26 8.24 26.63 30.80
CA ILE A 26 9.71 26.71 30.74
C ILE A 26 10.20 27.02 29.32
N ASP A 27 9.62 26.38 28.32
CA ASP A 27 9.94 26.56 26.91
C ASP A 27 8.66 26.49 26.07
N ASN A 28 8.26 27.63 25.50
CA ASN A 28 7.04 27.73 24.70
C ASN A 28 7.05 26.80 23.46
N LYS A 29 8.22 26.35 22.99
CA LYS A 29 8.33 25.36 21.90
C LYS A 29 7.70 24.01 22.28
N ALA A 30 7.65 23.69 23.57
CA ALA A 30 7.00 22.48 24.08
C ALA A 30 5.50 22.41 23.74
N LEU A 31 4.83 23.57 23.60
CA LEU A 31 3.43 23.61 23.19
C LEU A 31 3.22 23.00 21.80
N GLY A 32 4.08 23.36 20.85
CA GLY A 32 4.03 22.79 19.49
C GLY A 32 4.26 21.27 19.47
N ALA A 33 5.16 20.77 20.31
CA ALA A 33 5.40 19.33 20.45
C ALA A 33 4.17 18.60 21.06
N ALA A 34 3.53 19.18 22.08
CA ALA A 34 2.34 18.62 22.70
C ALA A 34 1.14 18.61 21.73
N LEU A 35 0.92 19.70 20.99
CA LEU A 35 -0.19 19.87 20.05
C LEU A 35 -0.17 18.86 18.88
N LYS A 36 0.98 18.27 18.56
CA LYS A 36 1.06 17.19 17.60
C LYS A 36 0.29 15.93 18.03
N GLN A 37 0.05 15.75 19.33
CA GLN A 37 -0.51 14.51 19.86
C GLN A 37 -1.79 14.70 20.65
N ILE A 38 -2.01 15.85 21.28
CA ILE A 38 -3.11 16.08 22.20
C ILE A 38 -3.78 17.43 21.97
N SER A 39 -5.05 17.49 22.34
CA SER A 39 -5.87 18.70 22.45
C SER A 39 -6.18 19.03 23.91
N SER A 40 -6.74 20.22 24.18
CA SER A 40 -7.18 20.59 25.53
C SER A 40 -8.21 19.60 26.10
N GLY A 41 -9.08 18.99 25.26
CA GLY A 41 -10.08 18.02 25.69
C GLY A 41 -9.51 16.66 26.12
N ASP A 42 -8.23 16.39 25.88
CA ASP A 42 -7.58 15.14 26.26
C ASP A 42 -7.13 15.13 27.72
N PHE A 43 -6.99 16.28 28.35
CA PHE A 43 -6.70 16.36 29.78
C PHE A 43 -7.89 15.84 30.60
N PHE A 44 -7.62 15.20 31.72
CA PHE A 44 -8.66 14.75 32.65
C PHE A 44 -9.11 15.91 33.56
N SER A 45 -8.17 16.68 34.07
CA SER A 45 -8.44 17.84 34.92
C SER A 45 -9.04 18.99 34.10
N THR A 46 -10.21 19.42 34.48
CA THR A 46 -10.86 20.61 33.84
C THR A 46 -10.03 21.88 34.01
N VAL A 47 -9.28 21.98 35.10
CA VAL A 47 -8.33 23.09 35.34
C VAL A 47 -7.21 23.02 34.29
N ASN A 48 -6.62 21.84 34.07
CA ASN A 48 -5.55 21.66 33.08
C ASN A 48 -6.05 21.87 31.66
N GLN A 49 -7.30 21.44 31.36
CA GLN A 49 -7.97 21.76 30.08
C GLN A 49 -8.03 23.25 29.82
N THR A 50 -8.43 24.01 30.84
CA THR A 50 -8.59 25.47 30.76
C THR A 50 -7.23 26.13 30.57
N ILE A 51 -6.22 25.76 31.38
CA ILE A 51 -4.87 26.28 31.28
C ILE A 51 -4.27 26.02 29.90
N PHE A 52 -4.35 24.75 29.41
CA PHE A 52 -3.80 24.40 28.11
C PHE A 52 -4.49 25.12 26.95
N ARG A 53 -5.83 25.28 27.01
CA ARG A 53 -6.60 26.07 26.04
C ARG A 53 -6.14 27.51 26.01
N ARG A 54 -5.89 28.10 27.18
CA ARG A 54 -5.42 29.50 27.29
C ARG A 54 -4.00 29.64 26.71
N MET A 55 -3.11 28.67 26.99
CA MET A 55 -1.77 28.65 26.39
C MET A 55 -1.82 28.60 24.86
N ILE A 56 -2.75 27.85 24.30
CA ILE A 56 -2.97 27.82 22.84
C ILE A 56 -3.39 29.19 22.32
N GLN A 57 -4.37 29.80 22.93
CA GLN A 57 -4.87 31.14 22.52
C GLN A 57 -3.78 32.21 22.61
N MET A 58 -2.96 32.18 23.64
CA MET A 58 -1.83 33.09 23.79
C MET A 58 -0.81 32.91 22.68
N ALA A 59 -0.45 31.68 22.37
CA ALA A 59 0.47 31.36 21.26
C ALA A 59 -0.08 31.81 19.90
N GLU A 60 -1.38 31.60 19.64
CA GLU A 60 -2.07 32.05 18.42
C GLU A 60 -2.08 33.57 18.28
N SER A 61 -2.13 34.30 19.42
CA SER A 61 -2.08 35.76 19.47
C SER A 61 -0.63 36.30 19.48
N GLY A 62 0.39 35.45 19.41
CA GLY A 62 1.79 35.86 19.46
C GLY A 62 2.28 36.33 20.82
N ASN A 63 1.51 36.08 21.89
CA ASN A 63 1.87 36.45 23.24
C ASN A 63 2.80 35.40 23.87
N PRO A 64 3.84 35.82 24.62
CA PRO A 64 4.70 34.88 25.35
C PRO A 64 3.91 34.19 26.46
N ILE A 65 4.23 32.93 26.71
CA ILE A 65 3.59 32.10 27.73
C ILE A 65 4.59 31.91 28.87
N ASP A 66 4.35 32.62 29.95
CA ASP A 66 5.09 32.51 31.23
C ASP A 66 4.12 32.60 32.41
N LEU A 67 4.64 32.44 33.63
CA LEU A 67 3.85 32.47 34.87
C LEU A 67 3.01 33.73 35.01
N VAL A 68 3.55 34.92 34.64
CA VAL A 68 2.90 36.20 34.80
C VAL A 68 1.83 36.41 33.75
N THR A 69 2.20 36.23 32.50
CA THR A 69 1.31 36.46 31.34
C THR A 69 0.15 35.45 31.31
N LEU A 70 0.40 34.18 31.67
CA LEU A 70 -0.65 33.16 31.77
C LEU A 70 -1.63 33.48 32.91
N ASN A 71 -1.10 33.87 34.08
CA ASN A 71 -1.95 34.23 35.23
C ASN A 71 -2.84 35.42 34.91
N ASP A 72 -2.29 36.48 34.27
CA ASP A 72 -3.05 37.66 33.83
C ASP A 72 -4.13 37.28 32.82
N ALA A 73 -3.79 36.48 31.83
CA ALA A 73 -4.72 36.02 30.81
C ALA A 73 -5.89 35.19 31.36
N LEU A 74 -5.66 34.39 32.40
CA LEU A 74 -6.70 33.59 33.06
C LEU A 74 -7.56 34.44 34.02
N ALA A 75 -6.98 35.45 34.66
CA ALA A 75 -7.69 36.39 35.55
C ALA A 75 -8.70 37.26 34.79
N VAL A 76 -8.34 37.74 33.60
CA VAL A 76 -9.22 38.59 32.74
C VAL A 76 -10.51 37.86 32.37
N THR A 77 -10.47 36.54 32.20
CA THR A 77 -11.63 35.72 31.78
C THR A 77 -12.40 35.11 32.97
N ASN A 78 -11.89 35.26 34.20
CA ASN A 78 -12.47 34.70 35.42
C ASN A 78 -12.73 33.14 35.32
N GLU A 79 -11.92 32.46 34.52
CA GLU A 79 -12.10 31.01 34.22
C GLU A 79 -11.68 30.10 35.40
N LEU A 80 -10.86 30.64 36.34
CA LEU A 80 -10.41 29.93 37.54
C LEU A 80 -10.55 30.83 38.78
N ARG A 81 -10.80 30.25 39.95
CA ARG A 81 -10.85 31.01 41.21
C ARG A 81 -9.46 31.49 41.59
N GLU A 82 -9.29 32.80 41.77
CA GLU A 82 -8.03 33.53 41.87
C GLU A 82 -6.99 32.95 42.86
N ALA A 83 -7.37 32.56 44.05
CA ALA A 83 -6.45 32.08 45.07
C ALA A 83 -5.88 30.65 44.80
N GLN A 84 -6.65 29.81 44.13
CA GLN A 84 -6.20 28.44 43.78
C GLN A 84 -5.40 28.42 42.46
N GLN A 85 -5.63 29.39 41.60
CA GLN A 85 -5.01 29.55 40.30
C GLN A 85 -3.50 29.86 40.43
N ILE A 86 -3.15 30.88 41.18
CA ILE A 86 -1.77 31.36 41.31
C ILE A 86 -0.88 30.29 41.95
N ALA A 87 -1.33 29.64 43.03
CA ALA A 87 -0.59 28.57 43.70
C ALA A 87 -0.38 27.36 42.78
N TYR A 88 -1.39 26.98 42.02
CA TYR A 88 -1.30 25.83 41.11
C TYR A 88 -0.37 26.10 39.93
N ILE A 89 -0.47 27.29 39.29
CA ILE A 89 0.43 27.62 38.18
C ILE A 89 1.89 27.73 38.66
N ALA A 90 2.13 28.26 39.85
CA ALA A 90 3.47 28.27 40.44
C ALA A 90 4.00 26.85 40.68
N GLN A 91 3.15 25.94 41.18
CA GLN A 91 3.51 24.53 41.39
C GLN A 91 3.85 23.81 40.05
N LEU A 92 3.18 24.16 38.92
CA LEU A 92 3.51 23.61 37.61
C LEU A 92 4.91 23.98 37.15
N ALA A 93 5.42 25.14 37.52
CA ALA A 93 6.77 25.59 37.17
C ALA A 93 7.86 25.03 38.09
N ASP A 94 7.55 24.70 39.34
CA ASP A 94 8.50 24.17 40.32
C ASP A 94 8.76 22.67 40.18
N GLY A 95 7.81 21.91 39.58
CA GLY A 95 7.86 20.45 39.45
C GLY A 95 8.58 19.97 38.19
N LEU A 96 9.82 20.31 37.97
CA LEU A 96 10.66 20.09 36.80
C LEU A 96 10.52 18.74 36.07
N PRO A 97 9.71 18.62 34.99
CA PRO A 97 9.94 17.61 33.97
C PRO A 97 10.94 18.15 32.94
N LYS A 98 11.83 17.29 32.44
CA LYS A 98 12.71 17.67 31.32
C LYS A 98 11.85 18.02 30.10
N VAL A 99 12.00 19.23 29.57
CA VAL A 99 11.30 19.71 28.35
C VAL A 99 11.45 18.72 27.17
N SER A 100 12.56 17.97 27.14
CA SER A 100 12.83 16.92 26.14
C SER A 100 11.83 15.74 26.12
N ASN A 101 10.98 15.59 27.16
CA ASN A 101 10.09 14.41 27.27
C ASN A 101 8.61 14.74 27.01
N VAL A 102 8.28 15.93 26.52
CA VAL A 102 6.90 16.40 26.33
C VAL A 102 6.12 15.47 25.40
N GLU A 103 6.72 14.98 24.34
CA GLU A 103 6.06 14.03 23.41
C GLU A 103 5.69 12.71 24.11
N HIS A 104 6.53 12.23 25.01
CA HIS A 104 6.23 11.04 25.80
C HIS A 104 5.06 11.29 26.77
N TYR A 105 5.03 12.42 27.47
CA TYR A 105 3.92 12.77 28.36
C TYR A 105 2.62 13.01 27.58
N ALA A 106 2.68 13.64 26.42
CA ALA A 106 1.55 13.78 25.51
C ALA A 106 0.99 12.42 25.07
N GLY A 107 1.84 11.45 24.78
CA GLY A 107 1.45 10.06 24.49
C GLY A 107 0.68 9.41 25.66
N ILE A 108 1.10 9.64 26.91
CA ILE A 108 0.41 9.13 28.12
C ILE A 108 -0.99 9.78 28.25
N VAL A 109 -1.07 11.11 28.12
CA VAL A 109 -2.35 11.86 28.21
C VAL A 109 -3.30 11.43 27.10
N ARG A 110 -2.82 11.29 25.86
CA ARG A 110 -3.60 10.79 24.73
C ARG A 110 -4.15 9.38 24.98
N ARG A 111 -3.31 8.46 25.46
CA ARG A 111 -3.71 7.08 25.76
C ARG A 111 -4.81 7.04 26.81
N THR A 112 -4.67 7.78 27.92
CA THR A 112 -5.68 7.83 28.97
C THR A 112 -6.97 8.49 28.51
N ALA A 113 -6.90 9.52 27.66
CA ALA A 113 -8.06 10.15 27.05
C ALA A 113 -8.82 9.19 26.12
N ASN A 114 -8.11 8.38 25.32
CA ASN A 114 -8.71 7.37 24.45
C ASN A 114 -9.44 6.31 25.28
N LEU A 115 -8.82 5.80 26.34
CA LEU A 115 -9.47 4.85 27.25
C LEU A 115 -10.77 5.41 27.87
N ARG A 116 -10.76 6.70 28.29
CA ARG A 116 -11.97 7.37 28.79
C ARG A 116 -13.06 7.49 27.72
N ARG A 117 -12.69 7.82 26.48
CA ARG A 117 -13.64 7.90 25.34
C ARG A 117 -14.26 6.54 25.06
N MET A 118 -13.44 5.49 24.98
CA MET A 118 -13.92 4.11 24.81
C MET A 118 -14.87 3.71 25.92
N ALA A 119 -14.50 3.90 27.18
CA ALA A 119 -15.31 3.54 28.33
C ALA A 119 -16.69 4.21 28.30
N ARG A 120 -16.74 5.52 27.98
CA ARG A 120 -18.01 6.28 27.81
C ARG A 120 -18.87 5.73 26.66
N SER A 121 -18.23 5.39 25.55
CA SER A 121 -18.94 4.87 24.37
C SER A 121 -19.53 3.49 24.64
N PHE A 122 -18.80 2.59 25.32
CA PHE A 122 -19.30 1.29 25.73
C PHE A 122 -20.39 1.39 26.83
N ASP A 123 -20.24 2.31 27.79
CA ASP A 123 -21.29 2.56 28.81
C ASP A 123 -22.59 3.04 28.12
N LYS A 124 -22.47 3.94 27.17
CA LYS A 124 -23.62 4.40 26.38
C LYS A 124 -24.25 3.25 25.59
N LEU A 125 -23.45 2.45 24.87
CA LEU A 125 -23.94 1.30 24.11
C LEU A 125 -24.64 0.28 25.02
N SER A 126 -24.08 0.03 26.22
CA SER A 126 -24.70 -0.84 27.22
C SER A 126 -26.05 -0.30 27.69
N LYS A 127 -26.15 0.99 27.97
CA LYS A 127 -27.42 1.65 28.36
C LYS A 127 -28.46 1.58 27.24
N ASP A 128 -28.03 1.86 26.01
CA ASP A 128 -28.92 1.80 24.84
C ASP A 128 -29.43 0.36 24.60
N ALA A 129 -28.60 -0.67 24.85
CA ALA A 129 -28.98 -2.06 24.73
C ALA A 129 -29.99 -2.53 25.82
N LEU A 130 -29.98 -1.93 26.99
CA LEU A 130 -30.91 -2.22 28.09
C LEU A 130 -32.19 -1.40 28.00
N ALA A 131 -32.30 -0.46 27.05
CA ALA A 131 -33.49 0.34 26.88
C ALA A 131 -34.67 -0.47 26.32
N SER A 132 -35.90 -0.15 26.76
CA SER A 132 -37.10 -0.75 26.23
C SER A 132 -37.28 -0.39 24.74
N GLY A 133 -37.36 -1.39 23.84
CA GLY A 133 -37.45 -1.17 22.39
C GLY A 133 -36.10 -1.02 21.68
N ALA A 134 -35.04 -1.49 22.30
CA ALA A 134 -33.68 -1.44 21.69
C ALA A 134 -33.67 -2.15 20.32
N ASP A 135 -33.16 -1.46 19.30
CA ASP A 135 -32.96 -2.01 17.96
C ASP A 135 -31.59 -2.72 17.89
N LEU A 136 -31.64 -4.05 17.74
CA LEU A 136 -30.46 -4.90 17.69
C LEU A 136 -29.53 -4.54 16.51
N GLU A 137 -30.09 -4.24 15.34
CA GLU A 137 -29.32 -3.95 14.13
C GLU A 137 -28.60 -2.58 14.24
N ALA A 138 -29.28 -1.57 14.78
CA ALA A 138 -28.68 -0.28 15.08
C ALA A 138 -27.57 -0.38 16.14
N LEU A 139 -27.77 -1.20 17.18
CA LEU A 139 -26.75 -1.45 18.22
C LEU A 139 -25.53 -2.19 17.68
N GLN A 140 -25.74 -3.19 16.84
CA GLN A 140 -24.64 -3.91 16.17
C GLN A 140 -23.83 -2.99 15.24
N THR A 141 -24.52 -2.13 14.49
CA THR A 141 -23.86 -1.14 13.62
C THR A 141 -23.02 -0.18 14.44
N ARG A 142 -23.57 0.33 15.54
CA ARG A 142 -22.85 1.26 16.43
C ARG A 142 -21.68 0.59 17.16
N ALA A 143 -21.81 -0.70 17.54
CA ALA A 143 -20.70 -1.47 18.10
C ALA A 143 -19.57 -1.65 17.10
N ARG A 144 -19.90 -1.88 15.82
CA ARG A 144 -18.90 -1.96 14.72
C ARG A 144 -18.22 -0.62 14.48
N GLU A 145 -18.99 0.48 14.46
CA GLU A 145 -18.42 1.84 14.35
C GLU A 145 -17.47 2.17 15.51
N LEU A 146 -17.81 1.77 16.73
CA LEU A 146 -16.95 1.95 17.90
C LEU A 146 -15.67 1.08 17.84
N ALA A 147 -15.77 -0.13 17.30
CA ALA A 147 -14.62 -1.00 17.08
C ALA A 147 -13.74 -0.53 15.93
N ALA A 148 -14.35 0.13 14.92
CA ALA A 148 -13.67 0.69 13.76
C ALA A 148 -13.27 2.16 13.95
N SER A 149 -13.64 2.80 15.08
CA SER A 149 -13.29 4.19 15.32
C SER A 149 -11.79 4.34 15.50
N ASP A 150 -11.12 4.67 14.40
CA ASP A 150 -9.78 5.20 14.40
C ASP A 150 -9.69 6.43 15.32
N PRO A 151 -8.55 6.64 15.96
CA PRO A 151 -8.31 7.88 16.70
C PRO A 151 -8.57 9.05 15.74
N PRO A 152 -9.11 10.18 16.24
CA PRO A 152 -9.40 11.34 15.40
C PRO A 152 -8.18 11.65 14.55
N ILE A 153 -8.41 11.95 13.27
CA ILE A 153 -7.36 12.34 12.31
C ILE A 153 -6.47 13.36 13.01
N ALA A 154 -5.24 12.97 13.27
CA ALA A 154 -4.26 13.90 13.83
C ALA A 154 -4.14 15.07 12.85
N SER A 155 -4.22 16.30 13.35
CA SER A 155 -3.96 17.49 12.55
C SER A 155 -2.61 17.33 11.82
N ILE A 156 -2.63 17.42 10.50
CA ILE A 156 -1.50 17.03 9.65
C ILE A 156 -0.48 18.17 9.57
N GLY A 157 -0.91 19.43 9.60
CA GLY A 157 -0.03 20.60 9.50
C GLY A 157 0.42 21.17 10.85
N ALA A 158 1.51 21.90 10.88
CA ALA A 158 2.05 22.56 12.06
C ALA A 158 1.06 23.50 12.74
N ASN A 159 0.09 24.00 11.99
CA ASN A 159 -0.96 24.93 12.45
C ASN A 159 -2.30 24.25 12.80
N GLY A 160 -2.32 22.90 12.92
CA GLY A 160 -3.55 22.16 13.24
C GLY A 160 -4.54 22.03 12.08
N HIS A 161 -4.18 22.44 10.87
CA HIS A 161 -4.97 22.25 9.66
C HIS A 161 -4.75 20.85 9.06
N LEU A 162 -5.74 20.33 8.32
CA LEU A 162 -5.64 19.06 7.59
C LEU A 162 -4.77 19.18 6.33
N ALA A 163 -4.47 20.39 5.87
CA ALA A 163 -3.69 20.65 4.68
C ALA A 163 -2.35 21.29 5.02
N TYR A 164 -1.30 20.87 4.33
CA TYR A 164 -0.01 21.57 4.33
C TYR A 164 -0.07 22.80 3.41
N GLY A 165 0.56 23.90 3.81
CA GLY A 165 0.97 24.91 2.86
C GLY A 165 2.05 24.39 1.91
N LEU A 166 2.15 24.93 0.68
CA LEU A 166 3.11 24.42 -0.32
C LEU A 166 4.55 24.36 0.22
N MET A 167 5.00 25.42 0.88
CA MET A 167 6.37 25.50 1.43
C MET A 167 6.56 24.56 2.61
N GLU A 168 5.55 24.36 3.43
CA GLU A 168 5.54 23.41 4.53
C GLU A 168 5.59 21.97 4.01
N PHE A 169 4.80 21.66 2.97
CA PHE A 169 4.81 20.35 2.31
C PHE A 169 6.17 20.02 1.68
N LEU A 170 6.80 20.99 1.02
CA LEU A 170 8.12 20.82 0.42
C LEU A 170 9.25 20.69 1.45
N ALA A 171 9.08 21.29 2.65
CA ALA A 171 10.03 21.17 3.74
C ALA A 171 9.82 19.91 4.61
N ALA A 172 8.67 19.26 4.52
CA ALA A 172 8.38 18.03 5.26
C ALA A 172 9.17 16.86 4.68
N GLU A 173 9.77 16.06 5.56
CA GLU A 173 10.44 14.82 5.19
C GLU A 173 9.41 13.69 5.06
N PHE A 174 9.01 13.40 3.83
CA PHE A 174 8.24 12.20 3.53
C PHE A 174 9.19 11.04 3.17
N PRO A 175 8.86 9.79 3.56
CA PRO A 175 9.66 8.65 3.15
C PRO A 175 9.70 8.55 1.62
N SER A 176 10.89 8.37 1.07
CA SER A 176 11.07 8.14 -0.37
C SER A 176 10.27 6.91 -0.81
N PRO A 177 9.68 6.91 -2.01
CA PRO A 177 9.00 5.75 -2.54
C PRO A 177 9.93 4.54 -2.59
N GLU A 178 9.67 3.54 -1.77
CA GLU A 178 10.38 2.27 -1.78
C GLU A 178 9.64 1.26 -2.68
N HIS A 179 10.38 0.33 -3.28
CA HIS A 179 9.80 -0.80 -4.01
C HIS A 179 10.11 -2.10 -3.28
N LEU A 180 9.10 -2.95 -3.13
CA LEU A 180 9.27 -4.33 -2.64
C LEU A 180 10.03 -5.15 -3.67
N VAL A 181 9.70 -4.92 -4.94
CA VAL A 181 10.28 -5.63 -6.09
C VAL A 181 10.57 -4.64 -7.21
N GLU A 182 11.76 -4.72 -7.76
CA GLU A 182 12.21 -3.92 -8.91
C GLU A 182 12.55 -4.86 -10.08
N VAL A 183 12.71 -4.31 -11.27
CA VAL A 183 13.23 -5.04 -12.43
C VAL A 183 14.70 -4.67 -12.60
N ALA A 184 15.55 -5.69 -12.76
CA ALA A 184 16.99 -5.51 -12.96
C ALA A 184 17.40 -5.73 -14.42
N ASN A 185 18.51 -5.05 -14.81
CA ASN A 185 19.24 -5.37 -16.03
C ASN A 185 20.12 -6.62 -15.83
N ASP A 186 20.83 -7.03 -16.88
CA ASP A 186 21.71 -8.21 -16.86
C ASP A 186 22.93 -8.06 -15.92
N LYS A 187 23.23 -6.83 -15.47
CA LYS A 187 24.24 -6.55 -14.45
C LYS A 187 23.70 -6.60 -13.02
N GLY A 188 22.41 -6.84 -12.85
CA GLY A 188 21.73 -6.85 -11.54
C GLY A 188 21.38 -5.44 -11.00
N GLU A 189 21.50 -4.41 -11.81
CA GLU A 189 21.15 -3.03 -11.43
C GLU A 189 19.67 -2.77 -11.66
N SER A 190 19.03 -2.05 -10.75
CA SER A 190 17.62 -1.66 -10.88
C SER A 190 17.41 -0.70 -12.05
N ILE A 191 16.44 -1.03 -12.91
CA ILE A 191 16.08 -0.21 -14.08
C ILE A 191 14.64 0.27 -14.06
N ALA A 192 13.75 -0.37 -13.28
CA ALA A 192 12.36 0.01 -13.13
C ALA A 192 11.77 -0.55 -11.83
N GLY A 193 10.78 0.14 -11.26
CA GLY A 193 9.99 -0.38 -10.16
C GLY A 193 8.88 -1.31 -10.65
N LEU A 194 8.74 -2.50 -10.05
CA LEU A 194 7.64 -3.41 -10.35
C LEU A 194 6.52 -3.31 -9.32
N LEU A 195 6.85 -3.42 -8.04
CA LEU A 195 5.87 -3.36 -6.95
C LEU A 195 6.30 -2.29 -5.94
N PRO A 196 5.72 -1.08 -6.01
CA PRO A 196 5.92 -0.07 -4.99
C PRO A 196 5.36 -0.54 -3.65
N LYS A 197 6.00 -0.17 -2.55
CA LYS A 197 5.52 -0.41 -1.20
C LYS A 197 4.24 0.41 -0.94
N ASN A 198 3.32 -0.13 -0.12
CA ASN A 198 2.05 0.51 0.22
C ASN A 198 1.18 0.87 -1.00
N SER A 199 1.26 0.07 -2.05
CA SER A 199 0.55 0.28 -3.31
C SER A 199 -0.47 -0.82 -3.60
N THR A 200 -1.14 -0.68 -4.73
CA THR A 200 -2.09 -1.66 -5.24
C THR A 200 -1.65 -2.15 -6.60
N ALA A 201 -1.66 -3.46 -6.79
CA ALA A 201 -1.31 -4.09 -8.06
C ALA A 201 -2.44 -5.02 -8.54
N MET A 202 -2.59 -5.14 -9.84
CA MET A 202 -3.51 -6.09 -10.46
C MET A 202 -2.79 -6.93 -11.49
N VAL A 203 -2.90 -8.25 -11.36
CA VAL A 203 -2.43 -9.24 -12.35
C VAL A 203 -3.63 -9.80 -13.08
N PHE A 204 -3.65 -9.68 -14.40
CA PHE A 204 -4.79 -10.16 -15.18
C PHE A 204 -4.38 -10.80 -16.50
N SER A 205 -5.18 -11.74 -16.96
CA SER A 205 -5.04 -12.42 -18.25
C SER A 205 -6.25 -13.27 -18.56
N MET A 206 -6.26 -13.82 -19.76
CA MET A 206 -7.15 -14.95 -20.10
C MET A 206 -6.88 -16.14 -19.15
N PRO A 207 -7.88 -17.04 -18.96
CA PRO A 207 -7.66 -18.30 -18.25
C PRO A 207 -6.45 -19.08 -18.80
N HIS A 208 -5.79 -19.84 -17.96
CA HIS A 208 -4.65 -20.71 -18.31
C HIS A 208 -3.37 -19.99 -18.78
N HIS A 209 -3.24 -18.67 -18.55
CA HIS A 209 -2.04 -17.89 -18.88
C HIS A 209 -1.04 -17.80 -17.71
N LEU A 210 -0.96 -18.81 -16.86
CA LEU A 210 0.08 -19.00 -15.83
C LEU A 210 0.11 -17.95 -14.70
N LYS A 211 -0.95 -17.15 -14.51
CA LYS A 211 -1.01 -16.13 -13.43
C LYS A 211 -0.64 -16.71 -12.06
N SER A 212 -1.28 -17.84 -11.68
CA SER A 212 -1.04 -18.45 -10.37
C SER A 212 0.34 -19.11 -10.23
N PHE A 213 1.00 -19.49 -11.33
CA PHE A 213 2.41 -19.86 -11.29
C PHE A 213 3.29 -18.66 -11.01
N PHE A 214 3.01 -17.53 -11.65
CA PHE A 214 3.74 -16.29 -11.41
C PHE A 214 3.56 -15.80 -9.96
N THR A 215 2.32 -15.69 -9.49
CA THR A 215 2.01 -15.18 -8.14
C THR A 215 2.57 -16.09 -7.05
N THR A 216 2.49 -17.43 -7.23
CA THR A 216 3.13 -18.39 -6.32
C THR A 216 4.65 -18.25 -6.35
N SER A 217 5.26 -18.15 -7.53
CA SER A 217 6.72 -17.97 -7.65
C SER A 217 7.19 -16.66 -7.04
N LEU A 218 6.44 -15.58 -7.26
CA LEU A 218 6.71 -14.28 -6.67
C LEU A 218 6.64 -14.35 -5.13
N ALA A 219 5.55 -14.91 -4.59
CA ALA A 219 5.36 -15.06 -3.15
C ALA A 219 6.49 -15.83 -2.48
N LEU A 220 6.97 -16.90 -3.10
CA LEU A 220 8.06 -17.71 -2.56
C LEU A 220 9.43 -17.02 -2.71
N SER A 221 9.71 -16.46 -3.88
CA SER A 221 11.06 -15.97 -4.21
C SER A 221 11.39 -14.62 -3.55
N CYS A 222 10.39 -13.77 -3.25
CA CYS A 222 10.63 -12.45 -2.65
C CYS A 222 11.01 -12.49 -1.16
N THR A 223 10.97 -13.66 -0.54
CA THR A 223 11.23 -13.85 0.89
C THR A 223 12.68 -13.64 1.29
N THR A 224 13.60 -13.64 0.35
CA THR A 224 15.02 -13.39 0.53
C THR A 224 15.53 -12.36 -0.49
N PRO A 225 16.59 -11.58 -0.17
CA PRO A 225 17.15 -10.61 -1.09
C PRO A 225 17.83 -11.25 -2.32
N GLY A 226 18.06 -10.46 -3.35
CA GLY A 226 18.80 -10.83 -4.54
C GLY A 226 17.99 -10.78 -5.84
N ILE A 227 18.58 -11.27 -6.93
CA ILE A 227 17.88 -11.40 -8.21
C ILE A 227 17.02 -12.66 -8.18
N LYS A 228 15.73 -12.47 -8.42
CA LYS A 228 14.72 -13.53 -8.41
C LYS A 228 14.11 -13.69 -9.79
N LEU A 229 13.75 -14.93 -10.12
CA LEU A 229 13.16 -15.28 -11.42
C LEU A 229 13.93 -14.71 -12.63
N GLY A 230 15.24 -14.52 -12.50
CA GLY A 230 16.12 -14.00 -13.55
C GLY A 230 16.14 -12.50 -13.76
N LYS A 231 15.08 -11.78 -13.33
CA LYS A 231 14.93 -10.34 -13.62
C LYS A 231 14.43 -9.48 -12.45
N LEU A 232 13.90 -10.08 -11.40
CA LEU A 232 13.33 -9.33 -10.29
C LEU A 232 14.38 -9.07 -9.22
N LEU A 233 14.62 -7.81 -8.88
CA LEU A 233 15.50 -7.42 -7.79
C LEU A 233 14.70 -7.20 -6.52
N VAL A 234 15.02 -7.98 -5.50
CA VAL A 234 14.49 -7.85 -4.13
C VAL A 234 15.63 -7.35 -3.24
N LYS A 235 15.55 -6.14 -2.73
CA LYS A 235 16.60 -5.53 -1.89
C LYS A 235 16.54 -5.95 -0.44
N LYS A 236 15.34 -6.15 0.08
CA LYS A 236 15.06 -6.58 1.46
C LYS A 236 14.08 -7.74 1.44
N PRO A 237 14.15 -8.68 2.40
CA PRO A 237 13.15 -9.74 2.51
C PRO A 237 11.73 -9.17 2.54
N VAL A 238 10.82 -9.78 1.80
CA VAL A 238 9.40 -9.41 1.74
C VAL A 238 8.58 -10.50 2.42
N ARG A 239 7.80 -10.14 3.43
CA ARG A 239 6.84 -11.04 4.07
C ARG A 239 5.60 -11.13 3.20
N THR A 240 5.41 -12.27 2.56
CA THR A 240 4.32 -12.48 1.58
C THR A 240 3.19 -13.29 2.19
N TYR A 241 1.95 -12.85 2.02
CA TYR A 241 0.76 -13.55 2.44
C TYR A 241 -0.09 -13.90 1.22
N LEU A 242 -0.12 -15.19 0.85
CA LEU A 242 -0.82 -15.68 -0.35
C LEU A 242 -2.19 -16.25 0.04
N ILE A 243 -3.24 -15.57 -0.38
CA ILE A 243 -4.64 -16.00 -0.25
C ILE A 243 -5.03 -16.71 -1.55
N GLN A 244 -4.98 -18.04 -1.54
CA GLN A 244 -5.23 -18.85 -2.74
C GLN A 244 -6.58 -19.56 -2.64
N MET A 245 -7.58 -19.05 -3.38
CA MET A 245 -8.97 -19.53 -3.30
C MET A 245 -9.44 -20.28 -4.56
N GLU A 246 -8.62 -20.36 -5.60
CA GLU A 246 -8.98 -21.06 -6.85
C GLU A 246 -8.67 -22.55 -6.77
N ASP A 247 -7.42 -22.89 -6.47
CA ASP A 247 -6.93 -24.26 -6.46
C ASP A 247 -7.33 -25.03 -5.18
N PHE A 248 -7.47 -26.34 -5.30
CA PHE A 248 -7.48 -27.19 -4.11
C PHE A 248 -6.10 -27.21 -3.45
N PRO A 249 -6.01 -27.34 -2.11
CA PRO A 249 -4.74 -27.32 -1.39
C PRO A 249 -3.69 -28.30 -1.94
N GLY A 250 -4.11 -29.48 -2.39
CA GLY A 250 -3.21 -30.46 -3.00
C GLY A 250 -2.58 -29.98 -4.31
N GLN A 251 -3.31 -29.22 -5.13
CA GLN A 251 -2.77 -28.62 -6.36
C GLN A 251 -1.77 -27.50 -6.06
N LEU A 252 -2.09 -26.64 -5.09
CA LEU A 252 -1.18 -25.60 -4.62
C LEU A 252 0.09 -26.23 -4.03
N GLN A 253 -0.06 -27.26 -3.19
CA GLN A 253 1.06 -28.00 -2.60
C GLN A 253 1.95 -28.63 -3.67
N TRP A 254 1.33 -29.25 -4.70
CA TRP A 254 2.06 -29.79 -5.84
C TRP A 254 2.86 -28.69 -6.56
N ARG A 255 2.23 -27.56 -6.87
CA ARG A 255 2.91 -26.41 -7.51
C ARG A 255 4.10 -25.92 -6.68
N ILE A 256 3.91 -25.72 -5.38
CA ILE A 256 4.98 -25.29 -4.48
C ILE A 256 6.12 -26.31 -4.47
N ARG A 257 5.82 -27.61 -4.43
CA ARG A 257 6.86 -28.67 -4.49
C ARG A 257 7.64 -28.69 -5.80
N GLN A 258 7.03 -28.24 -6.91
CA GLN A 258 7.75 -28.12 -8.19
C GLN A 258 8.67 -26.89 -8.21
N LEU A 259 8.35 -25.84 -7.48
CA LEU A 259 9.04 -24.54 -7.52
C LEU A 259 10.08 -24.38 -6.42
N ALA A 260 9.72 -24.74 -5.19
CA ALA A 260 10.51 -24.46 -3.99
C ALA A 260 11.94 -25.04 -4.00
N PRO A 261 12.23 -26.24 -4.53
CA PRO A 261 13.59 -26.76 -4.55
C PRO A 261 14.61 -25.89 -5.31
N TYR A 262 14.13 -25.04 -6.21
CA TYR A 262 14.94 -24.20 -7.08
C TYR A 262 14.92 -22.72 -6.68
N MET A 263 14.35 -22.41 -5.50
CA MET A 263 14.21 -21.05 -5.00
C MET A 263 14.87 -20.93 -3.64
N ASP A 264 15.56 -19.82 -3.42
CA ASP A 264 16.02 -19.41 -2.10
C ASP A 264 14.83 -18.80 -1.34
N ILE A 265 14.30 -19.55 -0.34
CA ILE A 265 13.07 -19.22 0.38
C ILE A 265 13.34 -19.16 1.88
N ASP A 266 12.94 -18.08 2.54
CA ASP A 266 12.77 -18.07 3.98
C ASP A 266 11.30 -18.44 4.33
N PRO A 267 11.03 -19.64 4.85
CA PRO A 267 9.66 -20.08 5.13
C PRO A 267 8.95 -19.24 6.21
N LYS A 268 9.68 -18.48 7.01
CA LYS A 268 9.09 -17.57 8.02
C LYS A 268 8.44 -16.35 7.38
N ASN A 269 8.82 -16.04 6.14
CA ASN A 269 8.31 -14.91 5.39
C ASN A 269 7.20 -15.29 4.41
N VAL A 270 6.65 -16.52 4.47
CA VAL A 270 5.53 -16.98 3.64
C VAL A 270 4.36 -17.39 4.51
N GLY A 271 3.23 -16.68 4.37
CA GLY A 271 1.92 -17.08 4.88
C GLY A 271 1.06 -17.59 3.72
N ILE A 272 0.30 -18.66 3.92
CA ILE A 272 -0.60 -19.22 2.91
C ILE A 272 -1.95 -19.47 3.52
N LEU A 273 -2.98 -18.83 2.98
CA LEU A 273 -4.37 -19.10 3.29
C LEU A 273 -4.99 -19.88 2.12
N PRO A 274 -5.20 -21.21 2.28
CA PRO A 274 -5.77 -22.03 1.23
C PRO A 274 -7.30 -21.98 1.23
N ARG A 275 -7.91 -22.45 0.14
CA ARG A 275 -9.37 -22.52 -0.03
C ARG A 275 -10.11 -23.39 1.01
N CYS A 276 -9.46 -24.40 1.53
CA CYS A 276 -10.00 -25.29 2.57
C CYS A 276 -8.88 -25.77 3.50
N ASP A 277 -9.25 -26.18 4.69
CA ASP A 277 -8.33 -26.77 5.67
C ASP A 277 -7.89 -28.18 5.29
N HIS A 278 -7.03 -28.78 6.11
CA HIS A 278 -6.51 -30.13 5.91
C HIS A 278 -7.59 -31.22 6.06
N LYS A 279 -8.77 -30.89 6.61
CA LYS A 279 -9.93 -31.78 6.72
C LYS A 279 -10.91 -31.62 5.56
N GLY A 280 -10.66 -30.69 4.64
CA GLY A 280 -11.52 -30.37 3.50
C GLY A 280 -12.64 -29.38 3.82
N ASN A 281 -12.69 -28.78 5.01
CA ASN A 281 -13.66 -27.75 5.34
C ASN A 281 -13.35 -26.48 4.58
N LYS A 282 -14.34 -25.91 3.91
CA LYS A 282 -14.19 -24.64 3.16
C LYS A 282 -13.83 -23.50 4.13
N ILE A 283 -12.81 -22.74 3.78
CA ILE A 283 -12.47 -21.47 4.42
C ILE A 283 -13.20 -20.37 3.65
N ASP A 284 -14.06 -19.63 4.32
CA ASP A 284 -14.85 -18.56 3.70
C ASP A 284 -14.27 -17.20 4.02
N VAL A 285 -13.82 -16.52 2.98
CA VAL A 285 -13.23 -15.16 3.05
C VAL A 285 -13.89 -14.26 2.00
N THR A 286 -15.19 -14.43 1.75
CA THR A 286 -15.92 -13.60 0.78
C THR A 286 -15.98 -12.14 1.22
N LEU A 287 -15.76 -11.23 0.26
CA LEU A 287 -15.75 -9.78 0.42
C LEU A 287 -16.71 -9.10 -0.60
N PRO A 288 -17.35 -7.99 -0.27
CA PRO A 288 -17.34 -7.32 1.01
C PRO A 288 -18.12 -8.07 2.08
N ASN A 289 -17.50 -8.26 3.24
CA ASN A 289 -18.11 -8.81 4.45
C ASN A 289 -17.30 -8.37 5.66
N ALA A 290 -17.86 -7.54 6.51
CA ALA A 290 -17.16 -6.92 7.63
C ALA A 290 -16.49 -7.92 8.61
N GLN A 291 -17.12 -9.09 8.85
CA GLN A 291 -16.58 -10.12 9.75
C GLN A 291 -15.38 -10.83 9.08
N HIS A 292 -15.50 -11.19 7.81
CA HIS A 292 -14.42 -11.82 7.06
C HIS A 292 -13.24 -10.84 6.88
N ALA A 293 -13.53 -9.57 6.56
CA ALA A 293 -12.52 -8.52 6.46
C ALA A 293 -11.77 -8.31 7.77
N ALA A 294 -12.50 -8.22 8.91
CA ALA A 294 -11.87 -8.05 10.22
C ALA A 294 -10.98 -9.25 10.60
N THR A 295 -11.43 -10.48 10.30
CA THR A 295 -10.64 -11.69 10.54
C THR A 295 -9.38 -11.68 9.70
N LEU A 296 -9.52 -11.41 8.40
CA LEU A 296 -8.40 -11.40 7.46
C LEU A 296 -7.41 -10.27 7.75
N LYS A 297 -7.89 -9.09 8.14
CA LYS A 297 -7.02 -7.98 8.59
C LYS A 297 -6.15 -8.41 9.77
N ARG A 298 -6.73 -9.04 10.78
CA ARG A 298 -5.98 -9.52 11.94
C ARG A 298 -4.92 -10.55 11.54
N GLU A 299 -5.26 -11.52 10.68
CA GLU A 299 -4.29 -12.51 10.18
C GLU A 299 -3.11 -11.84 9.44
N ILE A 300 -3.40 -10.83 8.60
CA ILE A 300 -2.40 -10.06 7.86
C ILE A 300 -1.50 -9.25 8.82
N GLU A 301 -2.09 -8.63 9.85
CA GLU A 301 -1.39 -7.85 10.88
C GLU A 301 -0.53 -8.74 11.77
N ASP A 302 -1.08 -9.86 12.28
CA ASP A 302 -0.36 -10.82 13.13
C ASP A 302 0.82 -11.45 12.38
N PHE A 303 0.64 -11.72 11.08
CA PHE A 303 1.73 -12.16 10.22
C PHE A 303 2.73 -11.04 9.91
N GLY A 304 2.32 -9.78 9.89
CA GLY A 304 3.11 -8.61 9.51
C GLY A 304 3.46 -8.62 8.02
N ALA A 305 2.48 -8.84 7.16
CA ALA A 305 2.68 -8.95 5.72
C ALA A 305 3.14 -7.62 5.09
N ASP A 306 4.15 -7.66 4.20
CA ASP A 306 4.53 -6.55 3.32
C ASP A 306 3.79 -6.63 1.96
N LEU A 307 3.47 -7.85 1.51
CA LEU A 307 2.76 -8.15 0.28
C LEU A 307 1.64 -9.14 0.53
N VAL A 308 0.41 -8.77 0.19
CA VAL A 308 -0.76 -9.67 0.24
C VAL A 308 -1.25 -9.93 -1.18
N ILE A 309 -1.32 -11.22 -1.56
CA ILE A 309 -1.75 -11.64 -2.89
C ILE A 309 -3.09 -12.35 -2.80
N PHE A 310 -4.11 -11.84 -3.47
CA PHE A 310 -5.45 -12.42 -3.59
C PHE A 310 -5.59 -13.17 -4.92
N ASP A 311 -5.43 -14.49 -4.90
CA ASP A 311 -5.49 -15.37 -6.09
C ASP A 311 -6.64 -16.38 -5.95
N VAL A 312 -7.73 -16.24 -6.61
CA VAL A 312 -8.16 -15.29 -7.61
C VAL A 312 -9.36 -14.48 -7.09
N LEU A 313 -9.44 -13.22 -7.49
CA LEU A 313 -10.45 -12.26 -7.06
C LEU A 313 -11.89 -12.80 -7.19
N ARG A 314 -12.24 -13.45 -8.30
CA ARG A 314 -13.58 -14.01 -8.56
C ARG A 314 -14.07 -14.98 -7.47
N ARG A 315 -13.18 -15.62 -6.71
CA ARG A 315 -13.55 -16.57 -5.64
C ARG A 315 -13.75 -15.90 -4.29
N ILE A 316 -13.31 -14.68 -4.17
CA ILE A 316 -13.33 -13.89 -2.92
C ILE A 316 -14.49 -12.90 -2.95
N VAL A 317 -14.84 -12.40 -4.14
CA VAL A 317 -15.88 -11.39 -4.30
C VAL A 317 -17.27 -12.01 -4.37
N ASN A 318 -18.22 -11.44 -3.60
CA ASN A 318 -19.63 -11.84 -3.56
C ASN A 318 -20.58 -10.81 -4.17
N VAL A 319 -20.07 -9.78 -4.83
CA VAL A 319 -20.83 -8.72 -5.49
C VAL A 319 -20.52 -8.67 -6.99
N ASP A 320 -21.35 -7.96 -7.75
CA ASP A 320 -21.11 -7.79 -9.19
C ASP A 320 -20.07 -6.68 -9.45
N LEU A 321 -18.85 -7.07 -9.78
CA LEU A 321 -17.78 -6.14 -10.10
C LEU A 321 -18.02 -5.31 -11.39
N ASN A 322 -19.04 -5.63 -12.21
CA ASN A 322 -19.43 -4.78 -13.33
C ASN A 322 -20.33 -3.61 -12.88
N SER A 323 -20.94 -3.73 -11.71
CA SER A 323 -21.70 -2.64 -11.10
C SER A 323 -20.72 -1.60 -10.51
N PRO A 324 -20.77 -0.32 -10.94
CA PRO A 324 -19.91 0.73 -10.39
C PRO A 324 -20.07 0.91 -8.88
N LYS A 325 -21.31 0.75 -8.36
CA LYS A 325 -21.61 0.86 -6.93
C LYS A 325 -20.98 -0.29 -6.14
N ASP A 326 -21.14 -1.51 -6.60
CA ASP A 326 -20.70 -2.70 -5.88
C ASP A 326 -19.17 -2.83 -5.95
N SER A 327 -18.58 -2.49 -7.10
CA SER A 327 -17.12 -2.45 -7.25
C SER A 327 -16.48 -1.37 -6.38
N ALA A 328 -17.13 -0.20 -6.21
CA ALA A 328 -16.64 0.85 -5.32
C ALA A 328 -16.65 0.38 -3.85
N ALA A 329 -17.74 -0.21 -3.38
CA ALA A 329 -17.84 -0.74 -2.01
C ALA A 329 -16.82 -1.85 -1.75
N PHE A 330 -16.58 -2.73 -2.72
CA PHE A 330 -15.53 -3.75 -2.62
C PHE A 330 -14.14 -3.13 -2.53
N LEU A 331 -13.84 -2.13 -3.36
CA LEU A 331 -12.52 -1.47 -3.37
C LEU A 331 -12.28 -0.64 -2.09
N GLU A 332 -13.31 -0.04 -1.52
CA GLU A 332 -13.23 0.63 -0.21
C GLU A 332 -12.83 -0.37 0.89
N GLU A 333 -13.40 -1.58 0.88
CA GLU A 333 -13.00 -2.63 1.83
C GLU A 333 -11.55 -3.10 1.57
N MET A 334 -11.14 -3.22 0.30
CA MET A 334 -9.75 -3.53 -0.07
C MET A 334 -8.78 -2.45 0.41
N ASP A 335 -9.13 -1.16 0.26
CA ASP A 335 -8.33 -0.08 0.83
C ASP A 335 -8.18 -0.19 2.34
N GLY A 336 -9.19 -0.70 3.03
CA GLY A 336 -9.11 -1.00 4.46
C GLY A 336 -7.97 -1.96 4.84
N PHE A 337 -7.53 -2.86 3.96
CA PHE A 337 -6.36 -3.73 4.22
C PHE A 337 -5.03 -2.98 4.07
N ARG A 338 -4.96 -1.92 3.25
CA ARG A 338 -3.76 -1.09 3.11
C ARG A 338 -3.40 -0.31 4.36
N TYR A 339 -4.40 -0.06 5.23
CA TYR A 339 -4.23 0.66 6.49
C TYR A 339 -4.00 -0.28 7.69
N CYS A 340 -3.70 -1.56 7.45
CA CYS A 340 -3.15 -2.44 8.48
C CYS A 340 -1.82 -1.90 9.01
N THR A 341 -1.41 -2.30 10.20
CA THR A 341 -0.19 -1.81 10.86
C THR A 341 1.07 -1.98 9.98
N SER A 342 1.12 -3.03 9.16
CA SER A 342 2.22 -3.30 8.22
C SER A 342 2.14 -2.48 6.93
N ASN A 343 1.03 -1.80 6.64
CA ASN A 343 0.76 -1.09 5.38
C ASN A 343 1.13 -1.92 4.14
N PRO A 344 0.53 -3.10 3.93
CA PRO A 344 0.95 -4.01 2.87
C PRO A 344 0.64 -3.48 1.48
N THR A 345 1.45 -3.88 0.51
CA THR A 345 1.10 -3.82 -0.90
C THR A 345 0.08 -4.92 -1.21
N LEU A 346 -1.03 -4.57 -1.85
CA LEU A 346 -2.07 -5.52 -2.23
C LEU A 346 -1.95 -5.88 -3.71
N MET A 347 -1.97 -7.19 -4.00
CA MET A 347 -1.99 -7.70 -5.38
C MET A 347 -3.25 -8.52 -5.62
N LEU A 348 -4.08 -8.09 -6.57
CA LEU A 348 -5.29 -8.80 -6.98
C LEU A 348 -5.05 -9.56 -8.27
N VAL A 349 -5.39 -10.84 -8.30
CA VAL A 349 -5.36 -11.66 -9.52
C VAL A 349 -6.76 -11.74 -10.11
N HIS A 350 -6.91 -11.32 -11.36
CA HIS A 350 -8.20 -11.22 -12.01
C HIS A 350 -8.19 -11.80 -13.44
N HIS A 351 -9.37 -12.00 -14.03
CA HIS A 351 -9.51 -12.44 -15.41
C HIS A 351 -9.60 -11.25 -16.36
N GLU A 352 -9.12 -11.45 -17.60
CA GLU A 352 -9.18 -10.48 -18.66
C GLU A 352 -10.58 -10.47 -19.32
N ASN A 353 -11.02 -9.29 -19.76
CA ASN A 353 -12.20 -9.14 -20.61
C ASN A 353 -11.82 -9.42 -22.08
N ARG A 354 -12.49 -10.38 -22.70
CA ARG A 354 -12.19 -10.82 -24.08
C ARG A 354 -12.35 -9.75 -25.18
N LYS A 355 -12.93 -8.61 -24.86
CA LYS A 355 -13.34 -7.61 -25.87
C LYS A 355 -12.33 -6.49 -26.07
N GLU A 356 -11.33 -6.32 -25.20
CA GLU A 356 -10.46 -5.15 -25.22
C GLU A 356 -8.98 -5.53 -25.27
N ALA A 357 -8.21 -4.83 -26.09
CA ALA A 357 -6.79 -5.09 -26.33
C ALA A 357 -5.85 -4.17 -25.52
N ASP A 358 -6.39 -3.07 -24.95
CA ASP A 358 -5.61 -2.11 -24.17
C ASP A 358 -5.48 -2.57 -22.71
N ILE A 359 -4.27 -2.45 -22.16
CA ILE A 359 -3.95 -2.88 -20.79
C ILE A 359 -4.86 -2.22 -19.75
N MET A 360 -5.25 -0.95 -19.93
CA MET A 360 -6.12 -0.24 -19.01
C MET A 360 -7.56 -0.76 -18.98
N TYR A 361 -8.03 -1.37 -20.06
CA TYR A 361 -9.44 -1.78 -20.22
C TYR A 361 -9.60 -3.29 -20.32
N ALA A 362 -8.51 -4.03 -20.38
CA ALA A 362 -8.53 -5.48 -20.58
C ALA A 362 -9.01 -6.26 -19.33
N SER A 363 -8.95 -5.70 -18.14
CA SER A 363 -9.44 -6.36 -16.93
C SER A 363 -10.97 -6.48 -16.96
N ALA A 364 -11.50 -7.66 -16.59
CA ALA A 364 -12.94 -7.86 -16.47
C ALA A 364 -13.50 -7.04 -15.30
N GLY A 365 -14.66 -6.40 -15.46
CA GLY A 365 -15.33 -5.64 -14.42
C GLY A 365 -15.51 -4.16 -14.75
N SER A 366 -15.84 -3.39 -13.73
CA SER A 366 -16.02 -1.94 -13.81
C SER A 366 -14.67 -1.22 -14.04
N TYR A 367 -14.72 -0.04 -14.66
CA TYR A 367 -13.57 0.89 -14.78
C TYR A 367 -12.95 1.28 -13.41
N ASN A 368 -13.63 1.04 -12.31
CA ASN A 368 -13.12 1.30 -10.98
C ASN A 368 -11.89 0.44 -10.65
N LEU A 369 -11.86 -0.82 -11.09
CA LEU A 369 -10.74 -1.74 -10.83
C LEU A 369 -9.40 -1.26 -11.43
N PRO A 370 -9.29 -0.96 -12.74
CA PRO A 370 -8.09 -0.37 -13.32
C PRO A 370 -7.74 1.00 -12.71
N GLY A 371 -8.76 1.79 -12.38
CA GLY A 371 -8.59 3.09 -11.71
C GLY A 371 -7.94 2.97 -10.35
N TRP A 372 -8.30 1.97 -9.57
CA TRP A 372 -7.78 1.68 -8.23
C TRP A 372 -6.34 1.15 -8.25
N ALA A 373 -5.97 0.33 -9.23
CA ALA A 373 -4.65 -0.26 -9.30
C ALA A 373 -3.56 0.79 -9.62
N ASN A 374 -2.49 0.82 -8.84
CA ASN A 374 -1.29 1.61 -9.13
C ASN A 374 -0.41 0.91 -10.17
N VAL A 375 -0.41 -0.43 -10.17
CA VAL A 375 0.35 -1.25 -11.10
C VAL A 375 -0.57 -2.26 -11.76
N MET A 376 -0.52 -2.31 -13.09
CA MET A 376 -1.25 -3.26 -13.92
C MET A 376 -0.26 -4.21 -14.57
N ILE A 377 -0.43 -5.51 -14.39
CA ILE A 377 0.42 -6.56 -14.94
C ILE A 377 -0.45 -7.48 -15.81
N GLN A 378 -0.31 -7.35 -17.12
CA GLN A 378 -1.06 -8.14 -18.10
C GLN A 378 -0.23 -9.28 -18.66
N PHE A 379 -0.80 -10.48 -18.67
CA PHE A 379 -0.21 -11.66 -19.31
C PHE A 379 -0.88 -11.87 -20.67
N LYS A 380 -0.10 -11.81 -21.74
CA LYS A 380 -0.55 -11.92 -23.14
C LYS A 380 0.09 -13.13 -23.83
N ARG A 381 -0.56 -13.64 -24.88
CA ARG A 381 -0.01 -14.55 -25.88
C ARG A 381 0.74 -15.77 -25.33
N LYS A 382 0.03 -16.64 -24.59
CA LYS A 382 0.60 -17.93 -24.19
C LYS A 382 0.94 -18.75 -25.45
N ARG A 383 2.21 -19.19 -25.51
CA ARG A 383 2.69 -20.22 -26.46
C ARG A 383 3.16 -21.41 -25.67
N GLU A 384 3.10 -22.57 -26.27
CA GLU A 384 3.63 -23.81 -25.68
C GLU A 384 4.44 -24.53 -26.76
N ASP A 385 5.67 -24.86 -26.43
CA ASP A 385 6.57 -25.57 -27.29
C ASP A 385 7.29 -26.66 -26.48
N GLN A 386 7.19 -27.91 -26.91
CA GLN A 386 7.81 -29.10 -26.28
C GLN A 386 7.59 -29.20 -24.75
N GLY A 387 6.45 -28.74 -24.26
CA GLY A 387 6.11 -28.75 -22.83
C GLY A 387 6.65 -27.53 -22.06
N VAL A 388 7.27 -26.58 -22.74
CA VAL A 388 7.67 -25.28 -22.19
C VAL A 388 6.61 -24.23 -22.52
N SER A 389 6.11 -23.54 -21.52
CA SER A 389 5.12 -22.48 -21.72
C SER A 389 5.78 -21.10 -21.67
N HIS A 390 5.45 -20.26 -22.64
CA HIS A 390 5.92 -18.89 -22.75
C HIS A 390 4.75 -17.91 -22.67
N VAL A 391 4.85 -16.87 -21.86
CA VAL A 391 3.82 -15.83 -21.72
C VAL A 391 4.47 -14.46 -21.72
N GLU A 392 4.00 -13.54 -22.55
CA GLU A 392 4.42 -12.15 -22.55
C GLU A 392 3.77 -11.41 -21.37
N ILE A 393 4.53 -10.58 -20.69
CA ILE A 393 4.10 -9.77 -19.56
C ILE A 393 4.31 -8.30 -19.92
N GLU A 394 3.24 -7.53 -19.90
CA GLU A 394 3.28 -6.08 -19.98
C GLU A 394 2.94 -5.49 -18.60
N VAL A 395 3.64 -4.44 -18.23
CA VAL A 395 3.43 -3.72 -16.96
C VAL A 395 3.17 -2.25 -17.26
N ASP A 396 2.10 -1.72 -16.66
CA ASP A 396 1.84 -0.29 -16.56
C ASP A 396 1.92 0.12 -15.09
N ASN A 397 2.82 1.05 -14.77
CA ASN A 397 3.07 1.51 -13.40
C ASN A 397 2.87 3.01 -13.32
N LYS A 398 1.83 3.44 -12.57
CA LYS A 398 1.49 4.86 -12.38
C LYS A 398 2.46 5.58 -11.41
N LEU A 399 3.19 4.82 -10.57
CA LEU A 399 4.04 5.36 -9.50
C LEU A 399 5.53 5.35 -9.85
N ALA A 400 5.92 4.68 -10.93
CA ALA A 400 7.30 4.56 -11.37
C ALA A 400 7.38 4.40 -12.90
N GLN A 401 8.59 4.41 -13.45
CA GLN A 401 8.78 4.04 -14.85
C GLN A 401 8.37 2.57 -15.05
N SER A 402 7.46 2.34 -16.00
CA SER A 402 7.06 0.99 -16.39
C SER A 402 8.25 0.25 -17.01
N PRO A 403 8.52 -1.01 -16.62
CA PRO A 403 9.55 -1.80 -17.26
C PRO A 403 9.20 -2.11 -18.71
N GLU A 404 10.20 -2.45 -19.51
CA GLU A 404 9.98 -3.01 -20.84
C GLU A 404 9.23 -4.34 -20.72
N PRO A 405 8.46 -4.75 -21.75
CA PRO A 405 7.77 -6.05 -21.74
C PRO A 405 8.73 -7.20 -21.46
N MET A 406 8.28 -8.15 -20.66
CA MET A 406 9.05 -9.33 -20.26
C MET A 406 8.37 -10.59 -20.78
N ARG A 407 9.12 -11.69 -20.90
CA ARG A 407 8.59 -13.02 -21.16
C ARG A 407 8.77 -13.89 -19.92
N MET A 408 7.68 -14.47 -19.43
CA MET A 408 7.74 -15.54 -18.44
C MET A 408 7.84 -16.88 -19.17
N VAL A 409 8.82 -17.67 -18.77
CA VAL A 409 9.02 -19.06 -19.23
C VAL A 409 8.70 -19.98 -18.06
N LEU A 410 7.84 -20.97 -18.29
CA LEU A 410 7.57 -22.07 -17.36
C LEU A 410 8.06 -23.38 -17.99
N ASP A 411 9.10 -23.94 -17.40
CA ASP A 411 9.67 -25.24 -17.74
C ASP A 411 9.91 -26.05 -16.47
N LEU A 412 8.97 -26.92 -16.13
CA LEU A 412 9.04 -27.72 -14.89
C LEU A 412 10.14 -28.78 -14.90
N LYS A 413 10.84 -28.96 -16.00
CA LYS A 413 11.99 -29.90 -16.11
C LYS A 413 13.32 -29.17 -15.95
N SER A 414 13.32 -27.85 -15.93
CA SER A 414 14.52 -27.01 -15.79
C SER A 414 14.89 -26.79 -14.32
N GLU A 415 16.18 -26.55 -14.05
CA GLU A 415 16.67 -26.08 -12.76
C GLU A 415 16.17 -24.66 -12.41
N THR A 416 15.57 -23.96 -13.36
CA THR A 416 14.88 -22.67 -13.17
C THR A 416 13.46 -22.76 -13.72
N PRO A 417 12.53 -23.42 -13.00
CA PRO A 417 11.22 -23.74 -13.53
C PRO A 417 10.40 -22.53 -13.99
N VAL A 418 10.58 -21.40 -13.31
CA VAL A 418 9.98 -20.12 -13.69
C VAL A 418 11.07 -19.08 -13.80
N ARG A 419 11.18 -18.46 -14.97
CA ARG A 419 12.11 -17.35 -15.20
C ARG A 419 11.47 -16.26 -16.03
N LEU A 420 11.90 -15.04 -15.81
CA LEU A 420 11.58 -13.86 -16.60
C LEU A 420 12.78 -13.53 -17.50
N GLU A 421 12.48 -13.32 -18.74
CA GLU A 421 13.46 -12.96 -19.78
C GLU A 421 13.00 -11.64 -20.41
N ASN A 422 13.93 -10.90 -21.01
CA ASN A 422 13.51 -9.86 -21.93
C ASN A 422 12.67 -10.51 -23.02
N VAL A 423 11.57 -9.86 -23.41
CA VAL A 423 10.91 -10.26 -24.67
C VAL A 423 11.95 -10.01 -25.73
N GLU A 424 12.60 -11.11 -26.12
CA GLU A 424 13.72 -10.99 -27.00
C GLU A 424 13.28 -10.23 -28.27
N GLU A 425 14.06 -9.24 -28.55
CA GLU A 425 14.48 -8.90 -29.87
C GLU A 425 14.69 -10.14 -30.78
N THR A 426 14.87 -11.35 -30.24
CA THR A 426 15.46 -12.51 -30.88
C THR A 426 14.70 -13.04 -32.09
N ALA A 427 13.37 -13.16 -32.09
CA ALA A 427 12.72 -13.64 -33.32
C ALA A 427 12.71 -12.56 -34.40
N ALA A 428 12.38 -11.32 -34.04
CA ALA A 428 12.37 -10.21 -34.97
C ALA A 428 13.79 -9.75 -35.34
N LEU A 429 14.74 -9.76 -34.39
CA LEU A 429 16.15 -9.49 -34.67
C LEU A 429 16.84 -10.67 -35.37
N GLN A 430 16.45 -11.91 -35.07
CA GLN A 430 16.94 -13.06 -35.82
C GLN A 430 16.45 -13.01 -37.27
N GLU A 431 15.18 -12.68 -37.50
CA GLU A 431 14.62 -12.53 -38.85
C GLU A 431 15.27 -11.32 -39.58
N LEU A 432 15.53 -10.24 -38.87
CA LEU A 432 16.29 -9.09 -39.38
C LEU A 432 17.78 -9.43 -39.58
N ARG A 433 18.38 -10.29 -38.76
CA ARG A 433 19.76 -10.80 -38.93
C ARG A 433 19.86 -11.76 -40.09
N ASP A 434 18.90 -12.68 -40.24
CA ASP A 434 18.84 -13.61 -41.36
C ASP A 434 18.63 -12.88 -42.70
N GLY A 435 18.07 -11.66 -42.65
CA GLY A 435 17.95 -10.70 -43.75
C GLY A 435 19.11 -9.68 -43.84
N LEU A 436 20.29 -9.98 -43.32
CA LEU A 436 21.49 -9.11 -43.37
C LEU A 436 21.72 -8.59 -44.80
N GLY A 437 21.72 -7.27 -44.97
CA GLY A 437 21.88 -6.61 -46.25
C GLY A 437 20.59 -6.28 -46.98
N GLN A 438 19.44 -6.77 -46.52
CA GLN A 438 18.14 -6.47 -47.09
C GLN A 438 17.63 -5.11 -46.57
N GLU A 439 16.95 -4.37 -47.41
CA GLU A 439 16.29 -3.11 -47.03
C GLU A 439 14.86 -3.37 -46.60
N TRP A 440 14.50 -2.89 -45.42
CA TRP A 440 13.17 -3.05 -44.83
C TRP A 440 12.43 -1.71 -44.80
N THR A 441 11.17 -1.73 -45.17
CA THR A 441 10.28 -0.55 -44.97
C THR A 441 9.76 -0.55 -43.52
N LEU A 442 9.25 0.59 -43.05
CA LEU A 442 8.60 0.67 -41.76
C LEU A 442 7.43 -0.32 -41.63
N ARG A 443 6.75 -0.63 -42.74
CA ARG A 443 5.64 -1.58 -42.77
C ARG A 443 6.12 -3.02 -42.57
N ASP A 444 7.19 -3.41 -43.22
CA ASP A 444 7.81 -4.72 -43.07
C ASP A 444 8.29 -4.91 -41.64
N LEU A 445 8.89 -3.87 -41.07
CA LEU A 445 9.33 -3.88 -39.65
C LEU A 445 8.16 -3.98 -38.65
N MET A 446 7.01 -3.37 -38.95
CA MET A 446 5.81 -3.53 -38.14
C MET A 446 5.30 -4.96 -38.18
N GLU A 447 5.36 -5.62 -39.33
CA GLU A 447 4.93 -7.00 -39.54
C GLU A 447 5.87 -7.98 -38.81
N VAL A 448 7.17 -7.86 -39.04
CA VAL A 448 8.21 -8.68 -38.40
C VAL A 448 8.21 -8.52 -36.87
N MET A 449 8.14 -7.28 -36.37
CA MET A 449 8.11 -7.00 -34.94
C MET A 449 6.73 -7.25 -34.32
N SER A 450 5.68 -7.46 -35.12
CA SER A 450 4.29 -7.54 -34.67
C SER A 450 3.86 -6.37 -33.79
N LEU A 451 4.35 -5.16 -34.05
CA LEU A 451 4.14 -3.95 -33.26
C LEU A 451 3.35 -2.87 -34.02
N PRO A 452 2.53 -2.09 -33.32
CA PRO A 452 1.92 -0.88 -33.88
C PRO A 452 2.97 0.15 -34.34
N ARG A 453 2.64 0.98 -35.31
CA ARG A 453 3.52 1.96 -35.94
C ARG A 453 4.34 2.80 -34.92
N THR A 454 3.70 3.31 -33.90
CA THR A 454 4.33 4.16 -32.88
C THR A 454 5.41 3.42 -32.08
N ASN A 455 5.12 2.17 -31.72
CA ASN A 455 6.05 1.32 -30.97
C ASN A 455 7.21 0.86 -31.85
N THR A 456 6.95 0.49 -33.10
CA THR A 456 7.98 0.16 -34.09
C THR A 456 8.92 1.35 -34.31
N GLN A 457 8.40 2.57 -34.44
CA GLN A 457 9.23 3.75 -34.59
C GLN A 457 10.10 4.05 -33.36
N ARG A 458 9.54 3.86 -32.16
CA ARG A 458 10.31 4.03 -30.90
C ARG A 458 11.44 2.99 -30.81
N ARG A 459 11.15 1.73 -31.12
CA ARG A 459 12.11 0.64 -31.13
C ARG A 459 13.19 0.85 -32.18
N LEU A 460 12.80 1.24 -33.37
CA LEU A 460 13.70 1.58 -34.46
C LEU A 460 14.69 2.71 -34.12
N LYS A 461 14.23 3.74 -33.40
CA LYS A 461 15.12 4.81 -32.89
C LYS A 461 16.16 4.25 -31.92
N LYS A 462 15.81 3.32 -31.05
CA LYS A 462 16.77 2.66 -30.14
C LYS A 462 17.78 1.81 -30.91
N LEU A 463 17.33 1.02 -31.89
CA LEU A 463 18.19 0.18 -32.75
C LEU A 463 19.17 1.02 -33.58
N ILE A 464 18.73 2.16 -34.10
CA ILE A 464 19.60 3.11 -34.81
C ILE A 464 20.61 3.74 -33.88
N ALA A 465 20.20 4.13 -32.65
CA ALA A 465 21.10 4.68 -31.64
C ALA A 465 22.14 3.68 -31.17
N ALA A 466 21.80 2.38 -31.15
CA ALA A 466 22.71 1.28 -30.82
C ALA A 466 23.61 0.85 -32.00
N GLY A 467 23.48 1.45 -33.17
CA GLY A 467 24.27 1.09 -34.35
C GLY A 467 23.88 -0.27 -34.98
N ILE A 468 22.76 -0.87 -34.58
CA ILE A 468 22.27 -2.17 -35.05
C ILE A 468 21.53 -2.04 -36.39
N VAL A 469 20.86 -0.91 -36.60
CA VAL A 469 20.10 -0.59 -37.81
C VAL A 469 20.54 0.76 -38.35
N GLU A 470 20.80 0.84 -39.64
CA GLU A 470 21.08 2.08 -40.33
C GLU A 470 19.90 2.50 -41.20
N LYS A 471 19.72 3.79 -41.35
CA LYS A 471 18.77 4.32 -42.30
C LYS A 471 19.41 4.29 -43.71
N ALA A 472 18.88 3.48 -44.60
CA ALA A 472 19.42 3.37 -45.96
C ALA A 472 19.36 4.74 -46.66
N SER A 473 20.51 5.18 -47.15
CA SER A 473 20.64 6.45 -47.92
C SER A 473 20.12 6.20 -49.34
N GLY A 474 18.89 6.62 -49.64
CA GLY A 474 18.41 6.40 -51.04
C GLY A 474 17.03 6.93 -51.38
N GLY A 475 16.27 7.44 -50.44
CA GLY A 475 14.94 8.00 -50.76
C GLY A 475 15.04 9.45 -51.26
N LYS A 476 14.94 9.69 -52.58
CA LYS A 476 14.72 11.02 -53.13
C LYS A 476 13.54 11.67 -52.39
N ARG A 477 13.73 12.92 -51.95
CA ARG A 477 12.65 13.77 -51.40
C ARG A 477 11.60 14.00 -52.49
N GLY A 478 10.64 13.05 -52.58
CA GLY A 478 9.45 13.17 -53.38
C GLY A 478 8.25 12.70 -52.59
N ARG A 479 7.06 13.27 -52.79
CA ARG A 479 5.82 12.88 -52.12
C ARG A 479 5.60 11.37 -52.31
N GLY A 480 5.83 10.55 -51.28
CA GLY A 480 5.61 9.11 -51.29
C GLY A 480 6.82 8.21 -51.03
N GLY A 481 8.04 8.74 -50.84
CA GLY A 481 9.24 7.93 -50.57
C GLY A 481 9.16 7.27 -49.20
N LEU A 482 9.06 5.93 -49.15
CA LEU A 482 9.14 5.12 -47.95
C LEU A 482 10.58 5.15 -47.44
N ALA A 483 10.78 5.40 -46.14
CA ALA A 483 12.09 5.28 -45.51
C ALA A 483 12.46 3.78 -45.42
N HIS A 484 13.65 3.45 -45.93
CA HIS A 484 14.21 2.11 -45.87
C HIS A 484 15.24 2.03 -44.74
N PHE A 485 15.34 0.89 -44.09
CA PHE A 485 16.23 0.60 -42.96
C PHE A 485 17.00 -0.67 -43.28
N LYS A 486 18.27 -0.67 -42.96
CA LYS A 486 19.16 -1.80 -43.20
C LYS A 486 19.75 -2.25 -41.88
N PHE A 487 19.72 -3.57 -41.64
CA PHE A 487 20.37 -4.17 -40.49
C PHE A 487 21.88 -4.29 -40.77
N VAL A 488 22.71 -3.75 -39.89
CA VAL A 488 24.17 -3.71 -40.10
C VAL A 488 24.94 -4.65 -39.19
N GLY A 489 24.27 -5.22 -38.15
CA GLY A 489 24.86 -6.14 -37.19
C GLY A 489 26.11 -5.57 -36.51
N SER A 490 26.10 -5.45 -35.19
CA SER A 490 27.37 -5.35 -34.45
C SER A 490 27.69 -6.72 -33.89
N ASP A 491 28.77 -7.32 -34.27
CA ASP A 491 29.51 -8.26 -33.47
C ASP A 491 30.07 -7.52 -32.25
N ALA A 492 29.31 -7.62 -31.11
CA ALA A 492 29.83 -7.24 -29.81
C ALA A 492 29.10 -8.02 -28.73
#